data_2305031c86fb1b093a1aa692b1bb0764
#
_entry.id   2305031c86fb1b093a1aa692b1bb0764
#
_cell.length_a   1.000
_cell.length_b   1.000
_cell.length_c   1.000
_cell.angle_alpha   90.00
_cell.angle_beta   90.00
_cell.angle_gamma   90.00
#
_symmetry.space_group_name_H-M   'P 1'
#
loop_
_entity.id
_entity.type
_entity.pdbx_description
1 polymer ?
#
loop_
_entity_poly.entity_id
_entity_poly.type
_entity_poly.pdbx_seq_one_letter_code
_entity_poly.pdbx_strand_id
1 'polypeptide(L)'
;MRAISILVLGAALAAGPALARQPSDDVPPEVAASRHTVQMFGALLKDTLQQAIQSGGPVNGIAVCHEKAAQIAADLGQKQEMLVGRTSLKLRNPANAPDNWELAVLKQFEARKAQGEPVDKLEFFAVIDDDQGQKTFRYM
;
A
#
# COMPACT_ATOMS: atom_id res chain seq x y z
N MET A 1 78.10 16.75 -14.35
CA MET A 1 76.87 15.96 -14.58
C MET A 1 75.87 16.30 -13.43
N ARG A 2 74.86 17.09 -13.74
CA ARG A 2 73.87 17.58 -12.75
C ARG A 2 72.65 16.69 -12.82
N ALA A 3 72.33 16.00 -11.73
CA ALA A 3 71.09 15.20 -11.59
C ALA A 3 69.92 16.14 -11.22
N ILE A 4 68.86 16.11 -12.00
CA ILE A 4 67.61 16.84 -11.77
C ILE A 4 66.64 15.84 -11.11
N SER A 5 66.32 16.07 -9.85
CA SER A 5 65.28 15.34 -9.12
C SER A 5 63.94 15.98 -9.43
N ILE A 6 63.02 15.20 -10.06
CA ILE A 6 61.63 15.59 -10.29
C ILE A 6 60.79 15.14 -9.11
N LEU A 7 60.25 16.11 -8.37
CA LEU A 7 59.31 15.87 -7.26
C LEU A 7 57.90 15.75 -7.84
N VAL A 8 57.34 14.54 -7.83
CA VAL A 8 55.95 14.29 -8.24
C VAL A 8 55.06 14.52 -7.02
N LEU A 9 54.29 15.62 -7.07
CA LEU A 9 53.27 15.95 -6.05
C LEU A 9 52.00 15.18 -6.36
N GLY A 10 51.75 14.10 -5.63
CA GLY A 10 50.53 13.31 -5.74
C GLY A 10 49.36 14.02 -5.04
N ALA A 11 48.39 14.51 -5.81
CA ALA A 11 47.11 15.00 -5.28
C ALA A 11 46.24 13.82 -4.89
N ALA A 12 46.05 13.58 -3.58
CA ALA A 12 45.08 12.63 -3.06
C ALA A 12 43.68 13.26 -3.16
N LEU A 13 42.84 12.76 -4.08
CA LEU A 13 41.41 13.03 -4.07
C LEU A 13 40.79 12.28 -2.88
N ALA A 14 40.42 13.02 -1.83
CA ALA A 14 39.58 12.50 -0.78
C ALA A 14 38.16 12.33 -1.32
N ALA A 15 37.79 11.10 -1.70
CA ALA A 15 36.41 10.72 -1.91
C ALA A 15 35.69 10.76 -0.54
N GLY A 16 34.92 11.81 -0.30
CA GLY A 16 34.03 11.87 0.85
C GLY A 16 33.01 10.71 0.80
N PRO A 17 32.57 10.18 1.96
CA PRO A 17 31.53 9.16 1.98
C PRO A 17 30.28 9.72 1.34
N ALA A 18 29.84 9.11 0.22
CA ALA A 18 28.53 9.33 -0.34
C ALA A 18 27.53 8.91 0.74
N LEU A 19 26.90 9.90 1.40
CA LEU A 19 25.77 9.67 2.27
C LEU A 19 24.68 8.97 1.42
N ALA A 20 24.58 7.68 1.61
CA ALA A 20 23.47 6.91 1.06
C ALA A 20 22.18 7.52 1.61
N ARG A 21 21.43 8.17 0.74
CA ARG A 21 20.12 8.75 1.04
C ARG A 21 19.23 7.63 1.56
N GLN A 22 18.88 7.71 2.84
CA GLN A 22 17.96 6.73 3.43
C GLN A 22 16.59 6.89 2.77
N PRO A 23 15.87 5.78 2.45
CA PRO A 23 14.59 5.82 1.75
C PRO A 23 13.40 6.28 2.62
N SER A 24 13.61 7.03 3.68
CA SER A 24 12.59 7.32 4.67
C SER A 24 11.86 8.66 4.56
N ASP A 25 12.27 9.57 3.64
CA ASP A 25 11.73 10.94 3.66
C ASP A 25 10.91 11.35 2.42
N ASP A 26 10.71 10.46 1.45
CA ASP A 26 9.92 10.76 0.23
C ASP A 26 8.78 9.74 0.02
N VAL A 27 7.98 9.49 1.06
CA VAL A 27 6.72 8.75 0.85
C VAL A 27 5.74 9.68 0.14
N PRO A 28 5.26 9.34 -1.06
CA PRO A 28 4.31 10.18 -1.79
C PRO A 28 3.11 10.55 -0.91
N PRO A 29 2.57 11.77 -0.98
CA PRO A 29 1.42 12.18 -0.18
C PRO A 29 0.20 11.29 -0.40
N GLU A 30 0.07 10.70 -1.59
CA GLU A 30 -0.96 9.74 -1.94
C GLU A 30 -0.90 8.47 -1.08
N VAL A 31 0.31 8.01 -0.70
CA VAL A 31 0.48 6.85 0.21
C VAL A 31 -0.05 7.19 1.59
N ALA A 32 0.27 8.37 2.12
CA ALA A 32 -0.23 8.79 3.43
C ALA A 32 -1.76 8.91 3.43
N ALA A 33 -2.34 9.50 2.39
CA ALA A 33 -3.79 9.59 2.21
C ALA A 33 -4.44 8.20 2.11
N SER A 34 -3.83 7.29 1.34
CA SER A 34 -4.32 5.91 1.20
C SER A 34 -4.28 5.13 2.51
N ARG A 35 -3.17 5.22 3.27
CA ARG A 35 -3.08 4.60 4.61
C ARG A 35 -4.17 5.10 5.54
N HIS A 36 -4.41 6.42 5.57
CA HIS A 36 -5.46 7.02 6.37
C HIS A 36 -6.84 6.49 5.97
N THR A 37 -7.13 6.45 4.67
CA THR A 37 -8.39 5.94 4.14
C THR A 37 -8.61 4.46 4.46
N VAL A 38 -7.59 3.62 4.36
CA VAL A 38 -7.65 2.20 4.74
C VAL A 38 -7.95 2.04 6.24
N GLN A 39 -7.33 2.84 7.10
CA GLN A 39 -7.60 2.84 8.54
C GLN A 39 -9.04 3.25 8.84
N MET A 40 -9.54 4.31 8.23
CA MET A 40 -10.94 4.75 8.36
C MET A 40 -11.91 3.67 7.89
N PHE A 41 -11.66 3.07 6.74
CA PHE A 41 -12.49 1.99 6.20
C PHE A 41 -12.56 0.79 7.14
N GLY A 42 -11.40 0.36 7.67
CA GLY A 42 -11.33 -0.72 8.65
C GLY A 42 -12.08 -0.42 9.94
N ALA A 43 -11.99 0.81 10.46
CA ALA A 43 -12.70 1.24 11.65
C ALA A 43 -14.23 1.22 11.43
N LEU A 44 -14.71 1.80 10.31
CA LEU A 44 -16.14 1.82 9.97
C LEU A 44 -16.71 0.41 9.79
N LEU A 45 -15.97 -0.49 9.13
CA LEU A 45 -16.38 -1.89 9.00
C LEU A 45 -16.46 -2.60 10.35
N LYS A 46 -15.48 -2.39 11.23
CA LYS A 46 -15.45 -2.98 12.56
C LYS A 46 -16.61 -2.50 13.41
N ASP A 47 -16.88 -1.20 13.43
CA ASP A 47 -17.99 -0.62 14.19
C ASP A 47 -19.33 -1.14 13.69
N THR A 48 -19.54 -1.18 12.38
CA THR A 48 -20.74 -1.73 11.75
C THR A 48 -20.95 -3.19 12.13
N LEU A 49 -19.87 -4.01 12.10
CA LEU A 49 -19.94 -5.42 12.50
C LEU A 49 -20.30 -5.57 13.99
N GLN A 50 -19.66 -4.79 14.86
CA GLN A 50 -19.91 -4.87 16.30
C GLN A 50 -21.36 -4.50 16.65
N GLN A 51 -21.88 -3.42 16.07
CA GLN A 51 -23.27 -3.00 16.25
C GLN A 51 -24.26 -4.08 15.74
N ALA A 52 -23.99 -4.66 14.58
CA ALA A 52 -24.83 -5.71 14.02
C ALA A 52 -24.85 -6.98 14.89
N ILE A 53 -23.69 -7.38 15.44
CA ILE A 53 -23.61 -8.53 16.35
C ILE A 53 -24.37 -8.24 17.66
N GLN A 54 -24.23 -7.04 18.21
CA GLN A 54 -24.91 -6.66 19.44
C GLN A 54 -26.44 -6.63 19.27
N SER A 55 -26.94 -6.23 18.10
CA SER A 55 -28.37 -6.11 17.82
C SER A 55 -29.05 -7.42 17.41
N GLY A 56 -28.33 -8.36 16.76
CA GLY A 56 -28.95 -9.56 16.18
C GLY A 56 -28.03 -10.79 16.13
N GLY A 57 -26.92 -10.78 16.87
CA GLY A 57 -25.99 -11.90 16.94
C GLY A 57 -25.07 -12.04 15.71
N PRO A 58 -24.22 -13.09 15.69
CA PRO A 58 -23.20 -13.26 14.65
C PRO A 58 -23.76 -13.40 13.23
N VAL A 59 -24.91 -14.02 13.07
CA VAL A 59 -25.56 -14.21 11.75
C VAL A 59 -25.97 -12.86 11.19
N ASN A 60 -26.55 -11.97 12.00
CA ASN A 60 -26.88 -10.61 11.62
C ASN A 60 -25.60 -9.81 11.24
N GLY A 61 -24.51 -10.01 11.99
CA GLY A 61 -23.22 -9.40 11.68
C GLY A 61 -22.72 -9.75 10.27
N ILE A 62 -22.85 -11.02 9.86
CA ILE A 62 -22.46 -11.46 8.51
C ILE A 62 -23.34 -10.81 7.44
N ALA A 63 -24.67 -10.79 7.63
CA ALA A 63 -25.61 -10.20 6.68
C ALA A 63 -25.36 -8.70 6.50
N VAL A 64 -25.26 -7.95 7.60
CA VAL A 64 -25.01 -6.51 7.56
C VAL A 64 -23.66 -6.16 6.93
N CYS A 65 -22.59 -6.91 7.23
CA CYS A 65 -21.31 -6.71 6.60
C CYS A 65 -21.33 -6.97 5.09
N HIS A 66 -22.10 -7.97 4.64
CA HIS A 66 -22.26 -8.25 3.21
C HIS A 66 -22.94 -7.07 2.49
N GLU A 67 -23.98 -6.51 3.08
CA GLU A 67 -24.78 -5.43 2.49
C GLU A 67 -24.10 -4.06 2.60
N LYS A 68 -23.54 -3.74 3.78
CA LYS A 68 -23.04 -2.39 4.08
C LYS A 68 -21.60 -2.12 3.63
N ALA A 69 -20.78 -3.15 3.46
CA ALA A 69 -19.37 -2.93 3.16
C ALA A 69 -19.14 -2.17 1.84
N ALA A 70 -19.91 -2.47 0.80
CA ALA A 70 -19.81 -1.77 -0.47
C ALA A 70 -20.25 -0.30 -0.35
N GLN A 71 -21.32 -0.05 0.42
CA GLN A 71 -21.81 1.31 0.67
C GLN A 71 -20.79 2.14 1.46
N ILE A 72 -20.21 1.58 2.51
CA ILE A 72 -19.17 2.24 3.31
C ILE A 72 -17.96 2.58 2.43
N ALA A 73 -17.54 1.66 1.55
CA ALA A 73 -16.45 1.90 0.60
C ALA A 73 -16.77 3.04 -0.36
N ALA A 74 -17.98 3.07 -0.93
CA ALA A 74 -18.41 4.12 -1.86
C ALA A 74 -18.50 5.49 -1.18
N ASP A 75 -19.12 5.57 0.00
CA ASP A 75 -19.26 6.81 0.75
C ASP A 75 -17.90 7.38 1.17
N LEU A 76 -16.99 6.51 1.61
CA LEU A 76 -15.64 6.91 1.98
C LEU A 76 -14.85 7.34 0.74
N GLY A 77 -14.94 6.59 -0.35
CA GLY A 77 -14.28 6.90 -1.61
C GLY A 77 -14.70 8.26 -2.16
N GLN A 78 -15.99 8.58 -2.11
CA GLN A 78 -16.50 9.91 -2.50
C GLN A 78 -15.92 11.03 -1.62
N LYS A 79 -15.83 10.82 -0.30
CA LYS A 79 -15.30 11.82 0.65
C LYS A 79 -13.79 12.04 0.48
N GLN A 80 -13.05 11.01 0.07
CA GLN A 80 -11.60 11.03 -0.07
C GLN A 80 -11.15 11.21 -1.54
N GLU A 81 -12.09 11.37 -2.47
CA GLU A 81 -11.85 11.51 -3.91
C GLU A 81 -11.01 10.36 -4.50
N MET A 82 -11.27 9.13 -4.04
CA MET A 82 -10.58 7.92 -4.49
C MET A 82 -11.52 6.72 -4.57
N LEU A 83 -11.13 5.70 -5.33
CA LEU A 83 -11.83 4.42 -5.33
C LEU A 83 -11.36 3.59 -4.13
N VAL A 84 -12.31 3.16 -3.29
CA VAL A 84 -12.05 2.31 -2.13
C VAL A 84 -12.74 0.97 -2.33
N GLY A 85 -12.02 -0.12 -2.11
CA GLY A 85 -12.57 -1.46 -2.27
C GLY A 85 -11.92 -2.47 -1.34
N ARG A 86 -12.37 -3.71 -1.47
CA ARG A 86 -11.79 -4.88 -0.81
C ARG A 86 -11.58 -5.96 -1.85
N THR A 87 -10.45 -6.63 -1.76
CA THR A 87 -10.17 -7.79 -2.59
C THR A 87 -9.52 -8.90 -1.76
N SER A 88 -9.48 -10.12 -2.27
CA SER A 88 -8.91 -11.27 -1.58
C SER A 88 -8.65 -12.42 -2.54
N LEU A 89 -7.63 -13.24 -2.25
CA LEU A 89 -7.43 -14.54 -2.91
C LEU A 89 -8.50 -15.57 -2.51
N LYS A 90 -9.16 -15.38 -1.35
CA LYS A 90 -10.24 -16.26 -0.83
C LYS A 90 -11.56 -15.50 -0.89
N LEU A 91 -12.15 -15.45 -2.06
CA LEU A 91 -13.37 -14.70 -2.31
C LEU A 91 -14.57 -15.30 -1.55
N ARG A 92 -15.26 -14.44 -0.81
CA ARG A 92 -16.60 -14.72 -0.25
C ARG A 92 -17.70 -14.03 -1.06
N ASN A 93 -17.38 -12.87 -1.64
CA ASN A 93 -18.25 -12.13 -2.52
C ASN A 93 -17.56 -11.99 -3.88
N PRO A 94 -18.14 -12.53 -4.97
CA PRO A 94 -17.58 -12.44 -6.33
C PRO A 94 -17.33 -11.00 -6.79
N ALA A 95 -18.12 -10.03 -6.31
CA ALA A 95 -17.92 -8.61 -6.63
C ALA A 95 -16.58 -8.03 -6.12
N ASN A 96 -15.90 -8.73 -5.22
CA ASN A 96 -14.58 -8.37 -4.70
C ASN A 96 -13.44 -9.14 -5.41
N ALA A 97 -13.69 -9.68 -6.60
CA ALA A 97 -12.64 -10.37 -7.35
C ALA A 97 -11.50 -9.41 -7.69
N PRO A 98 -10.25 -9.81 -7.47
CA PRO A 98 -9.11 -8.98 -7.82
C PRO A 98 -9.00 -8.84 -9.35
N ASP A 99 -8.62 -7.66 -9.81
CA ASP A 99 -8.11 -7.50 -11.16
C ASP A 99 -6.69 -8.11 -11.30
N ASN A 100 -6.10 -8.05 -12.49
CA ASN A 100 -4.79 -8.65 -12.75
C ASN A 100 -3.67 -8.03 -11.88
N TRP A 101 -3.71 -6.73 -11.67
CA TRP A 101 -2.73 -6.03 -10.85
C TRP A 101 -2.91 -6.39 -9.36
N GLU A 102 -4.14 -6.33 -8.85
CA GLU A 102 -4.45 -6.72 -7.48
C GLU A 102 -4.09 -8.17 -7.19
N LEU A 103 -4.37 -9.07 -8.15
CA LEU A 103 -4.01 -10.48 -8.04
C LEU A 103 -2.49 -10.67 -7.91
N ALA A 104 -1.71 -9.93 -8.70
CA ALA A 104 -0.24 -9.98 -8.63
C ALA A 104 0.26 -9.49 -7.26
N VAL A 105 -0.27 -8.35 -6.77
CA VAL A 105 0.08 -7.79 -5.46
C VAL A 105 -0.31 -8.72 -4.32
N LEU A 106 -1.51 -9.30 -4.35
CA LEU A 106 -1.95 -10.28 -3.33
C LEU A 106 -1.04 -11.51 -3.26
N LYS A 107 -0.61 -12.03 -4.42
CA LYS A 107 0.36 -13.14 -4.46
C LYS A 107 1.70 -12.73 -3.88
N GLN A 108 2.15 -11.51 -4.15
CA GLN A 108 3.38 -10.97 -3.56
C GLN A 108 3.25 -10.85 -2.03
N PHE A 109 2.11 -10.38 -1.52
CA PHE A 109 1.86 -10.31 -0.08
C PHE A 109 1.88 -11.70 0.59
N GLU A 110 1.28 -12.72 -0.03
CA GLU A 110 1.37 -14.09 0.49
C GLU A 110 2.82 -14.60 0.52
N ALA A 111 3.62 -14.30 -0.50
CA ALA A 111 5.03 -14.69 -0.53
C ALA A 111 5.84 -13.96 0.56
N ARG A 112 5.66 -12.64 0.75
CA ARG A 112 6.31 -11.84 1.80
C ARG A 112 5.93 -12.33 3.20
N LYS A 113 4.65 -12.62 3.40
CA LYS A 113 4.13 -13.21 4.64
C LYS A 113 4.73 -14.60 4.93
N ALA A 114 4.87 -15.44 3.92
CA ALA A 114 5.53 -16.77 4.07
C ALA A 114 7.02 -16.65 4.43
N GLN A 115 7.66 -15.54 4.11
CA GLN A 115 9.04 -15.21 4.50
C GLN A 115 9.14 -14.59 5.90
N GLY A 116 8.00 -14.44 6.61
CA GLY A 116 7.95 -13.91 7.97
C GLY A 116 7.77 -12.40 8.09
N GLU A 117 7.46 -11.71 6.99
CA GLU A 117 7.19 -10.28 7.06
C GLU A 117 5.88 -10.02 7.84
N PRO A 118 5.89 -9.06 8.81
CA PRO A 118 4.70 -8.72 9.58
C PRO A 118 3.56 -8.22 8.69
N VAL A 119 2.35 -8.71 8.95
CA VAL A 119 1.18 -8.41 8.11
C VAL A 119 0.83 -6.92 8.09
N ASP A 120 1.08 -6.22 9.19
CA ASP A 120 0.88 -4.76 9.33
C ASP A 120 1.90 -3.91 8.55
N LYS A 121 2.92 -4.55 7.97
CA LYS A 121 3.94 -3.93 7.09
C LYS A 121 3.72 -4.24 5.61
N LEU A 122 2.74 -5.10 5.31
CA LEU A 122 2.43 -5.46 3.93
C LEU A 122 1.65 -4.33 3.28
N GLU A 123 2.33 -3.57 2.46
CA GLU A 123 1.74 -2.56 1.57
C GLU A 123 2.46 -2.56 0.23
N PHE A 124 1.77 -2.09 -0.79
CA PHE A 124 2.31 -1.90 -2.12
C PHE A 124 1.60 -0.74 -2.81
N PHE A 125 2.34 0.09 -3.52
CA PHE A 125 1.77 1.15 -4.34
C PHE A 125 2.54 1.29 -5.65
N ALA A 126 1.84 1.72 -6.68
CA ALA A 126 2.40 2.00 -7.99
C ALA A 126 1.56 3.04 -8.73
N VAL A 127 2.19 3.75 -9.65
CA VAL A 127 1.49 4.49 -10.69
C VAL A 127 1.43 3.58 -11.91
N ILE A 128 0.24 3.26 -12.38
CA ILE A 128 0.01 2.42 -13.55
C ILE A 128 -0.74 3.21 -14.62
N ASP A 129 -0.54 2.84 -15.88
CA ASP A 129 -1.37 3.35 -16.95
C ASP A 129 -2.66 2.51 -17.01
N ASP A 130 -3.82 3.17 -17.06
CA ASP A 130 -5.09 2.50 -17.28
C ASP A 130 -5.29 2.18 -18.78
N ASP A 131 -6.41 1.54 -19.11
CA ASP A 131 -6.73 1.13 -20.49
C ASP A 131 -6.87 2.32 -21.47
N GLN A 132 -6.94 3.54 -20.96
CA GLN A 132 -7.01 4.79 -21.73
C GLN A 132 -5.67 5.52 -21.77
N GLY A 133 -4.61 4.96 -21.18
CA GLY A 133 -3.28 5.56 -21.07
C GLY A 133 -3.21 6.68 -20.02
N GLN A 134 -4.20 6.78 -19.13
CA GLN A 134 -4.19 7.72 -18.02
C GLN A 134 -3.45 7.13 -16.83
N LYS A 135 -2.59 7.93 -16.20
CA LYS A 135 -1.82 7.50 -15.02
C LYS A 135 -2.71 7.47 -13.78
N THR A 136 -2.80 6.28 -13.18
CA THR A 136 -3.56 6.07 -11.96
C THR A 136 -2.65 5.60 -10.84
N PHE A 137 -2.69 6.29 -9.69
CA PHE A 137 -2.02 5.84 -8.48
C PHE A 137 -2.87 4.73 -7.83
N ARG A 138 -2.25 3.59 -7.54
CA ARG A 138 -2.91 2.46 -6.86
C ARG A 138 -2.13 2.07 -5.62
N TYR A 139 -2.86 1.73 -4.55
CA TYR A 139 -2.34 1.35 -3.24
C TYR A 139 -3.07 0.11 -2.70
N MET A 140 -2.31 -0.79 -2.10
CA MET A 140 -2.80 -1.97 -1.38
C MET A 140 -2.00 -2.18 -0.10
#